data_b47bc3e40f73ac7993b4351c2d5d8d2e
#
_entry.id   b47bc3e40f73ac7993b4351c2d5d8d2e
#
_cell.length_a   1.000
_cell.length_b   1.000
_cell.length_c   1.000
_cell.angle_alpha   90.00
_cell.angle_beta   90.00
_cell.angle_gamma   90.00
#
_symmetry.space_group_name_H-M   'P 1'
#
loop_
_entity.id
_entity.type
_entity.pdbx_description
1 polymer ?
#
loop_
_entity_poly.entity_id
_entity_poly.type
_entity_poly.pdbx_seq_one_letter_code
_entity_poly.pdbx_strand_id
1 'polypeptide(L)'
;MKTLIILCAPCGVGKSTVKEIIAERNQLPDFACIDTDAVGLNWHSYKGTDHENQYYTDTLKRADEISGDKNIFFVSAGMNPPNFYNLVDLSENIGRTFFIGMTCSDEEITKRLKARPAERKTDSDEFIKTQHEYSAWFKRSRGKFQLFIDNTNQTVEQTAQIIENFIKNIDNVI
;
A
#
# COMPACT_ATOMS: atom_id res chain seq x y z
N MET A 1 -10.90 -17.93 -7.30
CA MET A 1 -10.32 -16.60 -7.61
C MET A 1 -9.93 -15.94 -6.29
N LYS A 2 -8.78 -15.28 -6.26
CA LYS A 2 -8.23 -14.62 -5.08
C LYS A 2 -8.88 -13.25 -4.83
N THR A 3 -8.83 -12.80 -3.60
CA THR A 3 -9.10 -11.41 -3.21
C THR A 3 -7.78 -10.66 -3.09
N LEU A 4 -7.68 -9.50 -3.74
CA LEU A 4 -6.56 -8.57 -3.64
C LEU A 4 -6.99 -7.38 -2.79
N ILE A 5 -6.24 -7.08 -1.73
CA ILE A 5 -6.43 -5.90 -0.90
C ILE A 5 -5.17 -5.05 -1.00
N ILE A 6 -5.31 -3.81 -1.44
CA ILE A 6 -4.19 -2.91 -1.63
C ILE A 6 -4.21 -1.81 -0.57
N LEU A 7 -3.22 -1.80 0.32
CA LEU A 7 -2.97 -0.71 1.25
C LEU A 7 -2.08 0.33 0.58
N CYS A 8 -2.67 1.48 0.28
CA CYS A 8 -1.98 2.60 -0.34
C CYS A 8 -1.77 3.74 0.67
N ALA A 9 -0.59 4.32 0.68
CA ALA A 9 -0.32 5.52 1.46
C ALA A 9 0.96 6.22 0.96
N PRO A 10 1.14 7.52 1.23
CA PRO A 10 2.41 8.19 1.03
C PRO A 10 3.55 7.56 1.81
N CYS A 11 4.79 7.86 1.44
CA CYS A 11 5.94 7.49 2.26
C CYS A 11 5.88 8.21 3.62
N GLY A 12 6.36 7.56 4.67
CA GLY A 12 6.34 8.12 6.03
C GLY A 12 5.07 7.84 6.83
N VAL A 13 4.00 7.34 6.22
CA VAL A 13 2.72 7.06 6.92
C VAL A 13 2.76 5.77 7.75
N GLY A 14 3.71 4.83 7.50
CA GLY A 14 3.87 3.61 8.30
C GLY A 14 3.31 2.34 7.70
N LYS A 15 3.06 2.29 6.39
CA LYS A 15 2.52 1.11 5.67
C LYS A 15 3.24 -0.20 5.99
N SER A 16 4.57 -0.21 5.80
CA SER A 16 5.37 -1.43 5.97
C SER A 16 5.34 -1.93 7.41
N THR A 17 5.40 -1.00 8.38
CA THR A 17 5.31 -1.36 9.81
C THR A 17 3.95 -1.97 10.15
N VAL A 18 2.86 -1.40 9.62
CA VAL A 18 1.51 -1.98 9.78
C VAL A 18 1.43 -3.37 9.16
N LYS A 19 1.98 -3.57 7.96
CA LYS A 19 2.03 -4.88 7.30
C LYS A 19 2.79 -5.91 8.15
N GLU A 20 3.94 -5.52 8.73
CA GLU A 20 4.74 -6.39 9.60
C GLU A 20 3.93 -6.84 10.82
N ILE A 21 3.25 -5.93 11.52
CA ILE A 21 2.38 -6.26 12.65
C ILE A 21 1.26 -7.22 12.25
N ILE A 22 0.60 -6.99 11.11
CA ILE A 22 -0.47 -7.88 10.60
C ILE A 22 0.10 -9.27 10.31
N ALA A 23 1.27 -9.35 9.68
CA ALA A 23 1.92 -10.62 9.37
C ALA A 23 2.35 -11.39 10.65
N GLU A 24 2.95 -10.68 11.61
CA GLU A 24 3.38 -11.27 12.90
C GLU A 24 2.20 -11.80 13.72
N ARG A 25 1.09 -11.06 13.76
CA ARG A 25 -0.13 -11.48 14.47
C ARG A 25 -0.79 -12.70 13.85
N ASN A 26 -0.55 -12.96 12.57
CA ASN A 26 -1.15 -14.06 11.80
C ASN A 26 -2.68 -14.18 11.95
N GLN A 27 -3.36 -13.03 12.08
CA GLN A 27 -4.82 -12.96 12.20
C GLN A 27 -5.55 -13.13 10.86
N LEU A 28 -4.79 -13.14 9.76
CA LEU A 28 -5.25 -13.28 8.37
C LEU A 28 -4.49 -14.44 7.69
N PRO A 29 -4.64 -15.70 8.16
CA PRO A 29 -3.84 -16.84 7.68
C PRO A 29 -4.03 -17.14 6.19
N ASP A 30 -5.19 -16.76 5.64
CA ASP A 30 -5.55 -16.95 4.23
C ASP A 30 -5.02 -15.83 3.31
N PHE A 31 -4.25 -14.87 3.86
CA PHE A 31 -3.64 -13.77 3.11
C PHE A 31 -2.12 -13.85 3.15
N ALA A 32 -1.49 -13.66 2.00
CA ALA A 32 -0.06 -13.35 1.90
C ALA A 32 0.14 -11.84 2.04
N CYS A 33 0.93 -11.42 3.04
CA CYS A 33 1.26 -10.01 3.28
C CYS A 33 2.53 -9.65 2.49
N ILE A 34 2.36 -8.91 1.40
CA ILE A 34 3.43 -8.61 0.44
C ILE A 34 3.55 -7.09 0.30
N ASP A 35 4.76 -6.55 0.26
CA ASP A 35 4.98 -5.16 -0.15
C ASP A 35 5.76 -5.08 -1.48
N THR A 36 5.78 -3.88 -2.04
CA THR A 36 6.45 -3.63 -3.32
C THR A 36 7.94 -4.01 -3.29
N ASP A 37 8.61 -3.83 -2.13
CA ASP A 37 10.04 -4.15 -2.00
C ASP A 37 10.27 -5.68 -2.01
N ALA A 38 9.34 -6.46 -1.47
CA ALA A 38 9.41 -7.93 -1.42
C ALA A 38 9.22 -8.61 -2.79
N VAL A 39 8.64 -7.90 -3.76
CA VAL A 39 8.41 -8.42 -5.12
C VAL A 39 9.72 -8.58 -5.91
N GLY A 40 10.76 -7.84 -5.54
CA GLY A 40 12.08 -7.96 -6.16
C GLY A 40 12.21 -7.25 -7.52
N LEU A 41 11.24 -6.41 -7.91
CA LEU A 41 11.33 -5.58 -9.10
C LEU A 41 11.89 -4.20 -8.75
N ASN A 42 12.76 -3.68 -9.63
CA ASN A 42 13.37 -2.37 -9.43
C ASN A 42 12.63 -1.31 -10.26
N TRP A 43 11.89 -0.41 -9.60
CA TRP A 43 11.22 0.72 -10.24
C TRP A 43 12.15 1.52 -11.17
N HIS A 44 13.41 1.75 -10.78
CA HIS A 44 14.35 2.52 -11.59
C HIS A 44 14.68 1.88 -12.94
N SER A 45 14.44 0.57 -13.10
CA SER A 45 14.59 -0.11 -14.39
C SER A 45 13.45 0.16 -15.37
N TYR A 46 12.32 0.66 -14.85
CA TYR A 46 11.13 0.99 -15.65
C TYR A 46 11.00 2.50 -15.86
N LYS A 47 11.37 3.29 -14.85
CA LYS A 47 11.17 4.75 -14.83
C LYS A 47 11.83 5.43 -16.05
N GLY A 48 11.03 6.24 -16.77
CA GLY A 48 11.46 6.98 -17.94
C GLY A 48 11.63 6.13 -19.20
N THR A 49 11.19 4.87 -19.21
CA THR A 49 11.15 3.98 -20.37
C THR A 49 9.74 3.87 -20.95
N ASP A 50 9.61 3.34 -22.17
CA ASP A 50 8.31 3.04 -22.78
C ASP A 50 7.50 1.98 -22.00
N HIS A 51 8.15 1.28 -21.06
CA HIS A 51 7.58 0.24 -20.22
C HIS A 51 7.29 0.70 -18.78
N GLU A 52 7.38 2.01 -18.49
CA GLU A 52 7.18 2.53 -17.13
C GLU A 52 5.85 2.05 -16.51
N ASN A 53 4.77 2.13 -17.27
CA ASN A 53 3.46 1.69 -16.81
C ASN A 53 3.34 0.17 -16.60
N GLN A 54 4.17 -0.62 -17.30
CA GLN A 54 4.20 -2.08 -17.14
C GLN A 54 4.66 -2.52 -15.74
N TYR A 55 5.41 -1.67 -15.04
CA TYR A 55 5.87 -1.93 -13.68
C TYR A 55 4.74 -2.34 -12.73
N TYR A 56 3.59 -1.71 -12.82
CA TYR A 56 2.45 -2.00 -11.92
C TYR A 56 1.86 -3.38 -12.21
N THR A 57 1.70 -3.73 -13.49
CA THR A 57 1.23 -5.05 -13.92
C THR A 57 2.21 -6.15 -13.50
N ASP A 58 3.51 -5.97 -13.78
CA ASP A 58 4.54 -6.95 -13.44
C ASP A 58 4.67 -7.14 -11.93
N THR A 59 4.55 -6.06 -11.16
CA THR A 59 4.55 -6.08 -9.70
C THR A 59 3.41 -6.95 -9.16
N LEU A 60 2.19 -6.81 -9.68
CA LEU A 60 1.04 -7.61 -9.23
C LEU A 60 1.10 -9.06 -9.72
N LYS A 61 1.57 -9.31 -10.93
CA LYS A 61 1.82 -10.68 -11.41
C LYS A 61 2.81 -11.41 -10.49
N ARG A 62 3.88 -10.73 -10.11
CA ARG A 62 4.86 -11.29 -9.19
C ARG A 62 4.31 -11.51 -7.78
N ALA A 63 3.48 -10.59 -7.28
CA ALA A 63 2.79 -10.76 -6.00
C ALA A 63 1.80 -11.95 -6.04
N ASP A 64 1.09 -12.15 -7.16
CA ASP A 64 0.21 -13.30 -7.37
C ASP A 64 0.99 -14.63 -7.32
N GLU A 65 2.15 -14.71 -7.99
CA GLU A 65 3.04 -15.88 -7.93
C GLU A 65 3.53 -16.16 -6.50
N ILE A 66 4.02 -15.13 -5.78
CA ILE A 66 4.54 -15.25 -4.41
C ILE A 66 3.44 -15.70 -3.43
N SER A 67 2.20 -15.26 -3.64
CA SER A 67 1.08 -15.60 -2.74
C SER A 67 0.68 -17.08 -2.78
N GLY A 68 1.08 -17.83 -3.82
CA GLY A 68 0.62 -19.20 -4.03
C GLY A 68 -0.91 -19.25 -4.15
N ASP A 69 -1.58 -20.03 -3.31
CA ASP A 69 -3.05 -20.14 -3.29
C ASP A 69 -3.75 -19.12 -2.36
N LYS A 70 -2.98 -18.29 -1.66
CA LYS A 70 -3.54 -17.31 -0.71
C LYS A 70 -4.09 -16.07 -1.40
N ASN A 71 -5.06 -15.41 -0.78
CA ASN A 71 -5.42 -14.04 -1.04
C ASN A 71 -4.21 -13.11 -0.83
N ILE A 72 -4.27 -11.90 -1.34
CA ILE A 72 -3.13 -10.97 -1.33
C ILE A 72 -3.48 -9.71 -0.52
N PHE A 73 -2.72 -9.45 0.53
CA PHE A 73 -2.67 -8.15 1.19
C PHE A 73 -1.40 -7.44 0.71
N PHE A 74 -1.57 -6.52 -0.23
CA PHE A 74 -0.47 -5.86 -0.93
C PHE A 74 -0.27 -4.43 -0.44
N VAL A 75 0.97 -4.04 -0.18
CA VAL A 75 1.32 -2.71 0.32
C VAL A 75 2.13 -1.95 -0.71
N SER A 76 1.62 -0.78 -1.13
CA SER A 76 2.26 0.04 -2.16
C SER A 76 2.06 1.53 -1.92
N ALA A 77 3.02 2.36 -2.30
CA ALA A 77 2.85 3.81 -2.34
C ALA A 77 2.16 4.26 -3.64
N GLY A 78 2.50 3.65 -4.78
CA GLY A 78 2.08 4.11 -6.10
C GLY A 78 0.82 3.45 -6.65
N MET A 79 0.36 2.34 -6.08
CA MET A 79 -0.76 1.58 -6.61
C MET A 79 -2.09 2.04 -6.01
N ASN A 80 -2.39 3.31 -6.17
CA ASN A 80 -3.69 3.90 -5.79
C ASN A 80 -4.78 3.53 -6.80
N PRO A 81 -6.10 3.69 -6.47
CA PRO A 81 -7.18 3.30 -7.36
C PRO A 81 -7.09 3.84 -8.79
N PRO A 82 -6.82 5.14 -9.05
CA PRO A 82 -6.63 5.62 -10.41
C PRO A 82 -5.50 4.94 -11.18
N ASN A 83 -4.32 4.76 -10.55
CA ASN A 83 -3.20 4.08 -11.20
C ASN A 83 -3.53 2.62 -11.48
N PHE A 84 -4.14 1.93 -10.51
CA PHE A 84 -4.56 0.54 -10.69
C PHE A 84 -5.51 0.38 -11.88
N TYR A 85 -6.61 1.12 -11.94
CA TYR A 85 -7.61 0.96 -13.00
C TYR A 85 -7.12 1.41 -14.38
N ASN A 86 -6.14 2.31 -14.44
CA ASN A 86 -5.63 2.83 -15.71
C ASN A 86 -4.39 2.09 -16.23
N LEU A 87 -3.60 1.45 -15.35
CA LEU A 87 -2.26 0.98 -15.68
C LEU A 87 -2.06 -0.53 -15.45
N VAL A 88 -2.99 -1.20 -14.74
CA VAL A 88 -2.82 -2.62 -14.39
C VAL A 88 -3.65 -3.51 -15.31
N ASP A 89 -2.95 -4.46 -15.94
CA ASP A 89 -3.57 -5.64 -16.54
C ASP A 89 -3.61 -6.76 -15.50
N LEU A 90 -4.80 -6.95 -14.92
CA LEU A 90 -4.97 -7.84 -13.77
C LEU A 90 -4.98 -9.31 -14.18
N SER A 91 -4.32 -10.14 -13.39
CA SER A 91 -4.34 -11.60 -13.55
C SER A 91 -5.77 -12.17 -13.42
N GLU A 92 -6.12 -13.13 -14.26
CA GLU A 92 -7.41 -13.85 -14.22
C GLU A 92 -7.66 -14.58 -12.88
N ASN A 93 -6.59 -14.81 -12.11
CA ASN A 93 -6.67 -15.40 -10.78
C ASN A 93 -7.30 -14.48 -9.74
N ILE A 94 -7.31 -13.16 -9.97
CA ILE A 94 -7.80 -12.15 -9.03
C ILE A 94 -9.23 -11.78 -9.42
N GLY A 95 -10.19 -12.12 -8.55
CA GLY A 95 -11.61 -11.88 -8.82
C GLY A 95 -12.16 -10.60 -8.18
N ARG A 96 -11.58 -10.16 -7.05
CA ARG A 96 -12.04 -8.95 -6.32
C ARG A 96 -10.84 -8.13 -5.87
N THR A 97 -10.96 -6.81 -5.98
CA THR A 97 -9.93 -5.88 -5.51
C THR A 97 -10.55 -4.82 -4.60
N PHE A 98 -9.91 -4.58 -3.47
CA PHE A 98 -10.29 -3.56 -2.49
C PHE A 98 -9.10 -2.65 -2.17
N PHE A 99 -9.40 -1.38 -1.90
CA PHE A 99 -8.38 -0.39 -1.59
C PHE A 99 -8.57 0.15 -0.18
N ILE A 100 -7.47 0.17 0.56
CA ILE A 100 -7.36 0.84 1.85
C ILE A 100 -6.44 2.04 1.64
N GLY A 101 -6.96 3.24 1.89
CA GLY A 101 -6.17 4.46 1.90
C GLY A 101 -5.70 4.80 3.32
N MET A 102 -4.44 5.18 3.49
CA MET A 102 -3.94 5.57 4.79
C MET A 102 -3.15 6.87 4.69
N THR A 103 -3.33 7.75 5.68
CA THR A 103 -2.60 9.03 5.79
C THR A 103 -2.32 9.35 7.26
N CYS A 104 -1.53 10.39 7.50
CA CYS A 104 -1.37 11.03 8.81
C CYS A 104 -1.14 12.54 8.65
N SER A 105 -0.85 13.25 9.75
CA SER A 105 -0.51 14.66 9.67
C SER A 105 0.82 14.90 8.96
N ASP A 106 0.97 16.08 8.38
CA ASP A 106 2.20 16.46 7.67
C ASP A 106 3.40 16.52 8.60
N GLU A 107 3.18 16.90 9.89
CA GLU A 107 4.20 16.86 10.92
C GLU A 107 4.72 15.45 11.19
N GLU A 108 3.81 14.48 11.29
CA GLU A 108 4.18 13.08 11.49
C GLU A 108 4.89 12.50 10.25
N ILE A 109 4.46 12.82 9.05
CA ILE A 109 5.16 12.43 7.81
C ILE A 109 6.59 12.98 7.84
N THR A 110 6.76 14.27 8.09
CA THR A 110 8.07 14.93 8.17
C THR A 110 8.97 14.28 9.20
N LYS A 111 8.48 14.09 10.42
CA LYS A 111 9.21 13.48 11.53
C LYS A 111 9.68 12.08 11.18
N ARG A 112 8.79 11.24 10.65
CA ARG A 112 9.10 9.85 10.29
C ARG A 112 10.06 9.74 9.11
N LEU A 113 9.97 10.64 8.11
CA LEU A 113 10.88 10.64 6.96
C LEU A 113 12.29 11.09 7.36
N LYS A 114 12.41 12.12 8.21
CA LYS A 114 13.70 12.60 8.74
C LYS A 114 14.38 11.60 9.69
N ALA A 115 13.61 10.75 10.36
CA ALA A 115 14.14 9.72 11.25
C ALA A 115 14.66 8.47 10.52
N ARG A 116 14.44 8.34 9.20
CA ARG A 116 14.94 7.21 8.42
C ARG A 116 16.45 7.27 8.20
N PRO A 117 17.10 6.11 8.00
CA PRO A 117 18.50 6.07 7.60
C PRO A 117 18.79 6.91 6.36
N ALA A 118 19.90 7.66 6.37
CA ALA A 118 20.27 8.60 5.30
C ALA A 118 20.39 7.95 3.91
N GLU A 119 20.71 6.66 3.87
CA GLU A 119 20.81 5.86 2.63
C GLU A 119 19.48 5.80 1.87
N ARG A 120 18.35 5.98 2.57
CA ARG A 120 17.02 6.03 1.94
C ARG A 120 16.72 7.33 1.21
N LYS A 121 17.51 8.39 1.42
CA LYS A 121 17.38 9.71 0.77
C LYS A 121 15.94 10.27 0.84
N THR A 122 15.28 10.12 1.99
CA THR A 122 13.89 10.52 2.19
C THR A 122 13.75 11.80 3.03
N ASP A 123 14.86 12.40 3.43
CA ASP A 123 14.95 13.53 4.36
C ASP A 123 15.04 14.89 3.65
N SER A 124 15.14 14.93 2.31
CA SER A 124 15.16 16.19 1.57
C SER A 124 13.81 16.92 1.64
N ASP A 125 13.87 18.24 1.74
CA ASP A 125 12.66 19.08 1.80
C ASP A 125 11.78 18.88 0.55
N GLU A 126 12.38 18.69 -0.62
CA GLU A 126 11.66 18.42 -1.86
C GLU A 126 10.89 17.08 -1.79
N PHE A 127 11.54 16.01 -1.33
CA PHE A 127 10.87 14.72 -1.16
C PHE A 127 9.74 14.80 -0.14
N ILE A 128 9.97 15.43 1.02
CA ILE A 128 8.98 15.61 2.06
C ILE A 128 7.77 16.40 1.53
N LYS A 129 8.00 17.50 0.80
CA LYS A 129 6.94 18.30 0.17
C LYS A 129 6.11 17.43 -0.77
N THR A 130 6.74 16.61 -1.61
CA THR A 130 6.03 15.69 -2.51
C THR A 130 5.13 14.72 -1.72
N GLN A 131 5.59 14.22 -0.56
CA GLN A 131 4.77 13.33 0.27
C GLN A 131 3.60 14.07 0.94
N HIS A 132 3.76 15.34 1.33
CA HIS A 132 2.65 16.17 1.82
C HIS A 132 1.59 16.40 0.73
N GLU A 133 2.01 16.76 -0.47
CA GLU A 133 1.11 16.94 -1.62
C GLU A 133 0.35 15.65 -1.94
N TYR A 134 1.03 14.52 -1.87
CA TYR A 134 0.43 13.20 -2.08
C TYR A 134 -0.54 12.84 -0.94
N SER A 135 -0.19 13.12 0.31
CA SER A 135 -1.08 12.98 1.47
C SER A 135 -2.34 13.83 1.32
N ALA A 136 -2.21 15.08 0.87
CA ALA A 136 -3.34 15.95 0.59
C ALA A 136 -4.24 15.38 -0.52
N TRP A 137 -3.66 14.75 -1.56
CA TRP A 137 -4.42 14.04 -2.58
C TRP A 137 -5.22 12.87 -1.98
N PHE A 138 -4.61 12.04 -1.10
CA PHE A 138 -5.30 10.95 -0.42
C PHE A 138 -6.51 11.45 0.37
N LYS A 139 -6.35 12.52 1.15
CA LYS A 139 -7.42 13.14 1.95
C LYS A 139 -8.60 13.61 1.07
N ARG A 140 -8.29 14.25 -0.07
CA ARG A 140 -9.32 14.67 -1.04
C ARG A 140 -9.99 13.51 -1.77
N SER A 141 -9.27 12.42 -1.96
CA SER A 141 -9.70 11.23 -2.70
C SER A 141 -10.25 10.11 -1.81
N ARG A 142 -10.52 10.39 -0.52
CA ARG A 142 -10.94 9.37 0.46
C ARG A 142 -12.10 8.48 -0.01
N GLY A 143 -13.03 9.01 -0.77
CA GLY A 143 -14.18 8.27 -1.31
C GLY A 143 -13.84 7.25 -2.40
N LYS A 144 -12.57 7.16 -2.83
CA LYS A 144 -12.08 6.14 -3.77
C LYS A 144 -11.59 4.86 -3.07
N PHE A 145 -11.56 4.85 -1.74
CA PHE A 145 -11.11 3.74 -0.92
C PHE A 145 -12.29 3.11 -0.17
N GLN A 146 -12.33 1.80 -0.07
CA GLN A 146 -13.34 1.10 0.72
C GLN A 146 -13.12 1.29 2.24
N LEU A 147 -11.86 1.50 2.63
CA LEU A 147 -11.49 1.94 3.97
C LEU A 147 -10.49 3.08 3.88
N PHE A 148 -10.71 4.15 4.63
CA PHE A 148 -9.75 5.26 4.72
C PHE A 148 -9.40 5.53 6.19
N ILE A 149 -8.09 5.55 6.49
CA ILE A 149 -7.55 5.68 7.84
C ILE A 149 -6.67 6.93 7.93
N ASP A 150 -6.96 7.79 8.89
CA ASP A 150 -6.01 8.79 9.38
C ASP A 150 -5.39 8.26 10.68
N ASN A 151 -4.10 7.88 10.61
CA ASN A 151 -3.41 7.27 11.74
C ASN A 151 -2.57 8.26 12.56
N THR A 152 -2.85 9.56 12.45
CA THR A 152 -2.11 10.62 13.17
C THR A 152 -2.03 10.34 14.67
N ASN A 153 -3.16 9.96 15.28
CA ASN A 153 -3.30 9.72 16.71
C ASN A 153 -3.47 8.23 17.06
N GLN A 154 -3.07 7.34 16.18
CA GLN A 154 -3.18 5.90 16.38
C GLN A 154 -1.82 5.26 16.56
N THR A 155 -1.76 4.22 17.39
CA THR A 155 -0.60 3.33 17.39
C THR A 155 -0.61 2.44 16.13
N VAL A 156 0.53 1.84 15.84
CA VAL A 156 0.65 0.89 14.71
C VAL A 156 -0.30 -0.29 14.93
N GLU A 157 -0.41 -0.76 16.18
CA GLU A 157 -1.26 -1.89 16.59
C GLU A 157 -2.75 -1.56 16.41
N GLN A 158 -3.17 -0.34 16.75
CA GLN A 158 -4.55 0.12 16.52
C GLN A 158 -4.87 0.18 15.03
N THR A 159 -3.95 0.72 14.24
CA THR A 159 -4.10 0.79 12.79
C THR A 159 -4.18 -0.61 12.17
N ALA A 160 -3.30 -1.53 12.59
CA ALA A 160 -3.33 -2.93 12.16
C ALA A 160 -4.67 -3.59 12.51
N GLN A 161 -5.18 -3.40 13.72
CA GLN A 161 -6.46 -3.96 14.15
C GLN A 161 -7.65 -3.48 13.32
N ILE A 162 -7.67 -2.18 12.95
CA ILE A 162 -8.71 -1.63 12.07
C ILE A 162 -8.69 -2.33 10.72
N ILE A 163 -7.49 -2.51 10.14
CA ILE A 163 -7.33 -3.19 8.86
C ILE A 163 -7.72 -4.66 8.94
N GLU A 164 -7.27 -5.38 9.97
CA GLU A 164 -7.63 -6.78 10.18
C GLU A 164 -9.15 -6.97 10.33
N ASN A 165 -9.81 -6.09 11.07
CA ASN A 165 -11.27 -6.12 11.24
C ASN A 165 -12.00 -5.85 9.92
N PHE A 166 -11.53 -4.89 9.12
CA PHE A 166 -12.07 -4.63 7.78
C PHE A 166 -11.94 -5.85 6.89
N ILE A 167 -10.78 -6.47 6.83
CA ILE A 167 -10.52 -7.64 5.97
C ILE A 167 -11.39 -8.84 6.39
N LYS A 168 -11.51 -9.10 7.70
CA LYS A 168 -12.36 -10.19 8.22
C LYS A 168 -13.84 -10.01 7.90
N ASN A 169 -14.30 -8.78 7.72
CA ASN A 169 -15.69 -8.45 7.44
C ASN A 169 -15.94 -8.04 5.99
N ILE A 170 -14.99 -8.23 5.11
CA ILE A 170 -15.05 -7.69 3.74
C ILE A 170 -16.21 -8.26 2.92
N ASP A 171 -16.62 -9.49 3.19
CA ASP A 171 -17.76 -10.12 2.52
C ASP A 171 -19.12 -9.51 2.95
N ASN A 172 -19.13 -8.72 4.02
CA ASN A 172 -20.31 -8.00 4.50
C ASN A 172 -20.37 -6.54 3.99
N VAL A 173 -19.35 -6.10 3.24
CA VAL A 173 -19.21 -4.71 2.74
C VAL A 173 -19.76 -4.55 1.31
N ILE A 174 -20.28 -5.63 0.72
CA ILE A 174 -20.86 -5.67 -0.64
C ILE A 174 -22.36 -5.50 -0.61
#